data_a82111c1c5717cc453faffdd38e17d18
#
_entry.id   a82111c1c5717cc453faffdd38e17d18
#
_cell.length_a   1.000
_cell.length_b   1.000
_cell.length_c   1.000
_cell.angle_alpha   90.00
_cell.angle_beta   90.00
_cell.angle_gamma   90.00
#
_symmetry.space_group_name_H-M   'P 1'
#
loop_
_entity.id
_entity.type
_entity.pdbx_description
1 polymer ?
#
loop_
_entity_poly.entity_id
_entity_poly.type
_entity_poly.pdbx_seq_one_letter_code
_entity_poly.pdbx_strand_id
1 'polypeptide(L)'
;FGARCSEQSADDPLAGTASHQRRWVLLEHPGAWSRDILDGNVFGAELTAALQEHLDRANARLLLIRHPGRAGQHDGARRAYLVDTAPGQRDMLTLEVSGPADLLAIDLHDGTPVGGGEPGATLRRVDGPLALICTHGKRDQCCAVRGRPVADALERRLGAELADIDPAAGVWECSHTGGHRFAPVLITMPGGLTYGSDDVDSYVAAVRA
;
A
#
# COMPACT_ATOMS: atom_id res chain seq x y z
N PHE A 1 -14.92 18.58 20.88
CA PHE A 1 -14.09 17.81 19.96
C PHE A 1 -12.83 18.64 19.75
N GLY A 2 -11.63 18.11 20.14
CA GLY A 2 -10.35 18.79 19.91
C GLY A 2 -10.00 18.85 18.41
N ALA A 3 -9.17 19.84 18.01
CA ALA A 3 -8.67 19.94 16.64
C ALA A 3 -7.93 18.66 16.24
N ARG A 4 -8.09 18.23 14.99
CA ARG A 4 -7.45 17.01 14.45
C ARG A 4 -5.96 17.25 14.23
N CYS A 5 -5.13 16.20 14.33
CA CYS A 5 -3.68 16.30 14.11
C CYS A 5 -3.34 17.01 12.78
N SER A 6 -4.06 16.67 11.69
CA SER A 6 -3.83 17.28 10.38
C SER A 6 -4.26 18.76 10.28
N GLU A 7 -5.11 19.24 11.18
CA GLU A 7 -5.49 20.67 11.27
C GLU A 7 -4.46 21.46 12.08
N GLN A 8 -3.87 20.81 13.09
CA GLN A 8 -2.82 21.42 13.94
C GLN A 8 -1.46 21.51 13.23
N SER A 9 -1.23 20.68 12.21
CA SER A 9 0.04 20.57 11.47
C SER A 9 -0.03 21.20 10.07
N ALA A 10 -1.00 22.06 9.80
CA ALA A 10 -1.18 22.67 8.48
C ALA A 10 0.04 23.48 8.02
N ASP A 11 0.78 24.07 8.97
CA ASP A 11 1.97 24.88 8.71
C ASP A 11 3.29 24.09 8.80
N ASP A 12 3.24 22.80 9.12
CA ASP A 12 4.43 21.96 9.23
C ASP A 12 5.06 21.73 7.83
N PRO A 13 6.40 21.77 7.70
CA PRO A 13 7.05 21.46 6.43
C PRO A 13 6.80 20.01 6.05
N LEU A 14 6.25 19.78 4.85
CA LEU A 14 5.98 18.44 4.29
C LEU A 14 7.25 17.80 3.72
N ALA A 15 8.07 18.60 3.02
CA ALA A 15 9.22 18.11 2.28
C ALA A 15 10.25 17.42 3.20
N GLY A 16 10.72 16.24 2.80
CA GLY A 16 11.73 15.48 3.53
C GLY A 16 11.24 14.74 4.78
N THR A 17 9.92 14.73 5.07
CA THR A 17 9.37 14.10 6.27
C THR A 17 8.85 12.67 6.03
N ALA A 18 8.78 12.21 4.79
CA ALA A 18 8.37 10.85 4.46
C ALA A 18 9.35 9.81 5.00
N SER A 19 8.84 8.66 5.41
CA SER A 19 9.68 7.53 5.82
C SER A 19 10.54 7.06 4.64
N HIS A 20 11.83 6.90 4.86
CA HIS A 20 12.72 6.27 3.88
C HIS A 20 12.52 4.76 3.93
N GLN A 21 11.89 4.22 2.91
CA GLN A 21 11.71 2.78 2.75
C GLN A 21 12.04 2.40 1.30
N ARG A 22 12.92 1.42 1.14
CA ARG A 22 13.34 0.96 -0.17
C ARG A 22 12.44 -0.16 -0.71
N ARG A 23 12.10 -1.13 0.13
CA ARG A 23 11.30 -2.28 -0.28
C ARG A 23 9.95 -2.29 0.38
N TRP A 24 8.93 -2.55 -0.45
CA TRP A 24 7.56 -2.62 -0.01
C TRP A 24 6.94 -3.93 -0.45
N VAL A 25 6.20 -4.51 0.47
CA VAL A 25 5.28 -5.61 0.19
C VAL A 25 3.88 -5.05 0.36
N LEU A 26 3.08 -5.08 -0.70
CA LEU A 26 1.69 -4.67 -0.63
C LEU A 26 0.86 -5.94 -0.69
N LEU A 27 -0.01 -6.16 0.28
CA LEU A 27 -0.87 -7.34 0.34
C LEU A 27 -2.33 -6.90 0.33
N GLU A 28 -3.07 -7.34 -0.65
CA GLU A 28 -4.52 -7.14 -0.67
C GLU A 28 -5.16 -7.90 0.48
N HIS A 29 -5.81 -7.14 1.35
CA HIS A 29 -6.45 -7.66 2.55
C HIS A 29 -7.79 -6.95 2.76
N PRO A 30 -8.91 -7.58 2.36
CA PRO A 30 -10.25 -7.07 2.65
C PRO A 30 -10.52 -7.11 4.15
N GLY A 31 -11.51 -6.36 4.60
CA GLY A 31 -11.89 -6.35 6.01
C GLY A 31 -11.21 -5.27 6.84
N ALA A 32 -11.28 -5.44 8.14
CA ALA A 32 -10.81 -4.45 9.11
C ALA A 32 -9.33 -4.68 9.46
N TRP A 33 -8.55 -3.62 9.37
CA TRP A 33 -7.17 -3.61 9.87
C TRP A 33 -7.14 -3.25 11.35
N SER A 34 -6.28 -3.92 12.14
CA SER A 34 -6.04 -3.58 13.56
C SER A 34 -5.23 -2.27 13.66
N ARG A 35 -5.02 -1.79 14.89
CA ARG A 35 -4.24 -0.56 15.12
C ARG A 35 -2.81 -0.66 14.57
N ASP A 36 -2.20 -1.83 14.71
CA ASP A 36 -0.97 -2.20 14.04
C ASP A 36 -1.24 -3.49 13.25
N ILE A 37 -0.88 -3.51 11.98
CA ILE A 37 -1.16 -4.67 11.11
C ILE A 37 -0.31 -5.90 11.45
N LEU A 38 0.74 -5.72 12.23
CA LEU A 38 1.64 -6.76 12.74
C LEU A 38 1.55 -6.94 14.26
N ASP A 39 0.39 -6.65 14.87
CA ASP A 39 0.14 -6.85 16.32
C ASP A 39 -0.44 -8.23 16.66
N GLY A 40 -0.53 -9.13 15.69
CA GLY A 40 -1.12 -10.47 15.85
C GLY A 40 -2.63 -10.52 15.69
N ASN A 41 -3.34 -9.39 15.65
CA ASN A 41 -4.81 -9.38 15.56
C ASN A 41 -5.35 -9.56 14.13
N VAL A 42 -4.52 -9.29 13.10
CA VAL A 42 -4.92 -9.46 11.69
C VAL A 42 -4.67 -10.87 11.19
N PHE A 43 -3.50 -11.44 11.51
CA PHE A 43 -3.05 -12.72 10.95
C PHE A 43 -2.92 -13.85 11.99
N GLY A 44 -3.13 -13.56 13.28
CA GLY A 44 -2.77 -14.44 14.40
C GLY A 44 -1.29 -14.30 14.79
N ALA A 45 -0.97 -14.63 16.02
CA ALA A 45 0.36 -14.35 16.60
C ALA A 45 1.51 -15.09 15.89
N GLU A 46 1.31 -16.38 15.56
CA GLU A 46 2.34 -17.21 14.95
C GLU A 46 2.71 -16.72 13.54
N LEU A 47 1.70 -16.53 12.68
CA LEU A 47 1.94 -16.05 11.32
C LEU A 47 2.48 -14.62 11.31
N THR A 48 2.04 -13.77 12.23
CA THR A 48 2.57 -12.41 12.36
C THR A 48 4.05 -12.42 12.71
N ALA A 49 4.49 -13.27 13.64
CA ALA A 49 5.91 -13.38 14.00
C ALA A 49 6.76 -13.87 12.81
N ALA A 50 6.29 -14.89 12.09
CA ALA A 50 6.97 -15.40 10.89
C ALA A 50 7.07 -14.35 9.78
N LEU A 51 5.97 -13.60 9.52
CA LEU A 51 5.96 -12.51 8.54
C LEU A 51 6.91 -11.37 8.95
N GLN A 52 6.92 -11.00 10.23
CA GLN A 52 7.82 -9.95 10.72
C GLN A 52 9.28 -10.33 10.49
N GLU A 53 9.68 -11.55 10.87
CA GLU A 53 11.05 -12.05 10.65
C GLU A 53 11.40 -12.06 9.15
N HIS A 54 10.46 -12.46 8.30
CA HIS A 54 10.66 -12.51 6.85
C HIS A 54 10.83 -11.12 6.23
N LEU A 55 10.00 -10.15 6.66
CA LEU A 55 10.09 -8.74 6.27
C LEU A 55 11.39 -8.10 6.74
N ASP A 56 11.80 -8.38 7.99
CA ASP A 56 13.04 -7.82 8.58
C ASP A 56 14.27 -8.33 7.81
N ARG A 57 14.33 -9.61 7.46
CA ARG A 57 15.41 -10.18 6.63
C ARG A 57 15.52 -9.50 5.27
N ALA A 58 14.40 -9.15 4.66
CA ALA A 58 14.36 -8.46 3.38
C ALA A 58 14.53 -6.93 3.49
N ASN A 59 14.55 -6.39 4.72
CA ASN A 59 14.42 -4.95 4.98
C ASN A 59 13.23 -4.34 4.23
N ALA A 60 12.09 -5.03 4.26
CA ALA A 60 10.88 -4.69 3.57
C ALA A 60 9.79 -4.21 4.54
N ARG A 61 8.93 -3.32 4.08
CA ARG A 61 7.76 -2.85 4.81
C ARG A 61 6.48 -3.41 4.19
N LEU A 62 5.64 -4.00 5.03
CA LEU A 62 4.31 -4.46 4.64
C LEU A 62 3.31 -3.29 4.71
N LEU A 63 2.51 -3.14 3.67
CA LEU A 63 1.25 -2.40 3.69
C LEU A 63 0.11 -3.34 3.30
N LEU A 64 -0.98 -3.30 4.04
CA LEU A 64 -2.24 -3.88 3.60
C LEU A 64 -2.93 -2.91 2.67
N ILE A 65 -3.45 -3.41 1.56
CA ILE A 65 -4.16 -2.63 0.56
C ILE A 65 -5.54 -3.24 0.28
N ARG A 66 -6.45 -2.44 -0.24
CA ARG A 66 -7.73 -2.89 -0.79
C ARG A 66 -8.26 -1.86 -1.78
N HIS A 67 -9.09 -2.29 -2.73
CA HIS A 67 -9.79 -1.36 -3.62
C HIS A 67 -10.73 -0.43 -2.83
N PRO A 68 -10.90 0.82 -3.25
CA PRO A 68 -11.85 1.74 -2.64
C PRO A 68 -13.28 1.21 -2.69
N GLY A 69 -14.06 1.53 -1.65
CA GLY A 69 -15.46 1.20 -1.59
C GLY A 69 -15.76 -0.30 -1.41
N ARG A 70 -16.88 -0.75 -1.98
CA ARG A 70 -17.35 -2.15 -1.85
C ARG A 70 -16.52 -3.14 -2.65
N ALA A 71 -15.90 -2.71 -3.73
CA ALA A 71 -15.02 -3.55 -4.56
C ALA A 71 -13.84 -4.13 -3.77
N GLY A 72 -13.38 -3.43 -2.72
CA GLY A 72 -12.32 -3.91 -1.84
C GLY A 72 -12.73 -4.95 -0.80
N GLN A 73 -14.00 -5.38 -0.79
CA GLN A 73 -14.55 -6.35 0.17
C GLN A 73 -15.02 -7.60 -0.57
N HIS A 74 -14.07 -8.40 -1.06
CA HIS A 74 -14.36 -9.64 -1.79
C HIS A 74 -13.64 -10.83 -1.16
N ASP A 75 -14.21 -12.01 -1.34
CA ASP A 75 -13.58 -13.29 -1.02
C ASP A 75 -12.89 -13.83 -2.28
N GLY A 76 -11.76 -14.51 -2.13
CA GLY A 76 -11.05 -15.16 -3.23
C GLY A 76 -9.56 -14.86 -3.24
N ALA A 77 -8.92 -15.13 -4.37
CA ALA A 77 -7.51 -14.84 -4.58
C ALA A 77 -7.22 -13.36 -4.39
N ARG A 78 -6.11 -13.07 -3.76
CA ARG A 78 -5.66 -11.73 -3.40
C ARG A 78 -4.44 -11.37 -4.21
N ARG A 79 -4.25 -10.09 -4.42
CA ARG A 79 -3.07 -9.60 -5.10
C ARG A 79 -2.01 -9.20 -4.09
N ALA A 80 -0.76 -9.56 -4.38
CA ALA A 80 0.39 -9.04 -3.68
C ALA A 80 1.32 -8.33 -4.67
N TYR A 81 2.05 -7.33 -4.16
CA TYR A 81 3.07 -6.62 -4.94
C TYR A 81 4.37 -6.59 -4.18
N LEU A 82 5.46 -6.80 -4.90
CA LEU A 82 6.82 -6.56 -4.44
C LEU A 82 7.35 -5.34 -5.18
N VAL A 83 7.75 -4.30 -4.44
CA VAL A 83 8.17 -3.02 -5.02
C VAL A 83 9.54 -2.63 -4.50
N ASP A 84 10.50 -2.37 -5.39
CA ASP A 84 11.77 -1.72 -5.06
C ASP A 84 11.73 -0.27 -5.55
N THR A 85 11.87 0.66 -4.61
CA THR A 85 11.84 2.11 -4.85
C THR A 85 13.22 2.73 -4.83
N ALA A 86 14.28 1.92 -4.94
CA ALA A 86 15.65 2.44 -4.97
C ALA A 86 15.87 3.38 -6.18
N PRO A 87 16.69 4.42 -6.03
CA PRO A 87 17.03 5.29 -7.14
C PRO A 87 17.56 4.50 -8.35
N GLY A 88 16.93 4.70 -9.52
CA GLY A 88 17.28 3.98 -10.74
C GLY A 88 16.65 2.58 -10.89
N GLN A 89 16.01 2.09 -9.85
CA GLN A 89 15.20 0.88 -9.89
C GLN A 89 13.74 1.27 -9.67
N ARG A 90 12.89 0.97 -10.63
CA ARG A 90 11.43 1.19 -10.53
C ARG A 90 10.73 -0.10 -10.89
N ASP A 91 11.10 -1.17 -10.17
CA ASP A 91 10.56 -2.49 -10.41
C ASP A 91 9.39 -2.74 -9.48
N MET A 92 8.29 -3.16 -10.09
CA MET A 92 7.10 -3.59 -9.39
C MET A 92 6.63 -4.91 -9.98
N LEU A 93 6.59 -5.93 -9.14
CA LEU A 93 6.12 -7.26 -9.47
C LEU A 93 4.79 -7.51 -8.78
N THR A 94 3.92 -8.28 -9.41
CA THR A 94 2.66 -8.72 -8.81
C THR A 94 2.50 -10.22 -8.95
N LEU A 95 1.81 -10.81 -7.97
CA LEU A 95 1.42 -12.22 -7.94
C LEU A 95 0.06 -12.37 -7.26
N GLU A 96 -0.63 -13.44 -7.58
CA GLU A 96 -1.83 -13.86 -6.84
C GLU A 96 -1.41 -14.72 -5.66
N VAL A 97 -2.05 -14.49 -4.51
CA VAL A 97 -1.84 -15.25 -3.27
C VAL A 97 -3.20 -15.67 -2.70
N SER A 98 -3.25 -16.83 -2.08
CA SER A 98 -4.45 -17.28 -1.35
C SER A 98 -4.59 -16.58 -0.01
N GLY A 99 -3.46 -16.16 0.56
CA GLY A 99 -3.41 -15.46 1.84
C GLY A 99 -2.01 -15.00 2.24
N PRO A 100 -1.91 -14.38 3.43
CA PRO A 100 -0.64 -13.80 3.89
C PRO A 100 0.48 -14.84 4.09
N ALA A 101 0.15 -16.11 4.35
CA ALA A 101 1.13 -17.17 4.54
C ALA A 101 1.94 -17.47 3.26
N ASP A 102 1.37 -17.24 2.07
CA ASP A 102 2.03 -17.48 0.79
C ASP A 102 3.25 -16.55 0.60
N LEU A 103 3.27 -15.40 1.27
CA LEU A 103 4.44 -14.50 1.27
C LEU A 103 5.69 -15.14 1.88
N LEU A 104 5.53 -16.12 2.78
CA LEU A 104 6.66 -16.83 3.40
C LEU A 104 7.34 -17.80 2.44
N ALA A 105 6.66 -18.17 1.35
CA ALA A 105 7.16 -19.12 0.36
C ALA A 105 7.96 -18.46 -0.78
N ILE A 106 8.09 -17.12 -0.78
CA ILE A 106 8.77 -16.37 -1.83
C ILE A 106 9.86 -15.48 -1.25
N ASP A 107 10.92 -15.24 -2.02
CA ASP A 107 11.89 -14.19 -1.74
C ASP A 107 11.23 -12.82 -2.00
N LEU A 108 11.25 -11.93 -1.02
CA LEU A 108 10.63 -10.61 -1.14
C LEU A 108 11.42 -9.60 -2.00
N HIS A 109 12.56 -10.00 -2.56
CA HIS A 109 13.33 -9.17 -3.50
C HIS A 109 12.88 -9.36 -4.94
N ASP A 110 12.68 -10.61 -5.35
CA ASP A 110 12.45 -10.95 -6.75
C ASP A 110 11.25 -11.89 -6.97
N GLY A 111 10.60 -12.33 -5.88
CA GLY A 111 9.44 -13.20 -5.92
C GLY A 111 9.76 -14.66 -6.24
N THR A 112 11.04 -15.05 -6.28
CA THR A 112 11.41 -16.45 -6.51
C THR A 112 10.99 -17.34 -5.34
N PRO A 113 10.64 -18.62 -5.59
CA PRO A 113 10.29 -19.54 -4.53
C PRO A 113 11.44 -19.78 -3.56
N VAL A 114 11.19 -19.67 -2.26
CA VAL A 114 12.15 -20.06 -1.22
C VAL A 114 12.33 -21.58 -1.26
N GLY A 115 13.59 -22.05 -1.32
CA GLY A 115 13.91 -23.49 -1.36
C GLY A 115 13.82 -24.16 -2.72
N GLY A 116 13.69 -23.39 -3.82
CA GLY A 116 13.79 -23.93 -5.19
C GLY A 116 12.57 -24.73 -5.66
N GLY A 117 11.40 -24.50 -5.05
CA GLY A 117 10.13 -25.08 -5.49
C GLY A 117 9.61 -24.48 -6.81
N GLU A 118 8.61 -25.12 -7.41
CA GLU A 118 7.87 -24.51 -8.51
C GLU A 118 7.12 -23.27 -8.01
N PRO A 119 7.09 -22.17 -8.79
CA PRO A 119 6.31 -20.99 -8.42
C PRO A 119 4.83 -21.36 -8.29
N GLY A 120 4.29 -21.30 -7.09
CA GLY A 120 2.86 -21.56 -6.87
C GLY A 120 1.96 -20.45 -7.44
N ALA A 121 2.56 -19.30 -7.81
CA ALA A 121 1.87 -18.16 -8.39
C ALA A 121 2.67 -17.62 -9.58
N THR A 122 1.95 -17.17 -10.62
CA THR A 122 2.57 -16.50 -11.77
C THR A 122 2.99 -15.10 -11.36
N LEU A 123 4.29 -14.91 -11.19
CA LEU A 123 4.90 -13.61 -10.98
C LEU A 123 4.95 -12.85 -12.29
N ARG A 124 4.52 -11.60 -12.31
CA ARG A 124 4.63 -10.73 -13.48
C ARG A 124 5.00 -9.30 -13.11
N ARG A 125 5.63 -8.60 -14.03
CA ARG A 125 5.89 -7.16 -13.93
C ARG A 125 4.59 -6.38 -14.09
N VAL A 126 4.51 -5.24 -13.41
CA VAL A 126 3.43 -4.26 -13.54
C VAL A 126 3.98 -3.02 -14.25
N ASP A 127 3.34 -2.64 -15.35
CA ASP A 127 3.79 -1.53 -16.20
C ASP A 127 3.13 -0.17 -15.85
N GLY A 128 2.13 -0.17 -14.97
CA GLY A 128 1.40 1.03 -14.56
C GLY A 128 1.62 1.40 -13.09
N PRO A 129 1.25 2.62 -12.69
CA PRO A 129 1.41 3.08 -11.32
C PRO A 129 0.35 2.53 -10.37
N LEU A 130 0.68 2.45 -9.08
CA LEU A 130 -0.29 2.33 -7.99
C LEU A 130 -0.38 3.65 -7.23
N ALA A 131 -1.61 4.11 -7.00
CA ALA A 131 -1.91 5.23 -6.12
C ALA A 131 -2.41 4.69 -4.78
N LEU A 132 -1.57 4.75 -3.74
CA LEU A 132 -1.87 4.24 -2.40
C LEU A 132 -2.31 5.37 -1.49
N ILE A 133 -3.60 5.41 -1.11
CA ILE A 133 -4.14 6.41 -0.19
C ILE A 133 -4.28 5.81 1.20
N CYS A 134 -3.64 6.44 2.20
CA CYS A 134 -3.77 6.00 3.59
C CYS A 134 -5.20 6.25 4.11
N THR A 135 -5.89 5.17 4.49
CA THR A 135 -7.26 5.21 5.04
C THR A 135 -7.39 4.49 6.38
N HIS A 136 -6.27 4.25 7.08
CA HIS A 136 -6.19 3.43 8.28
C HIS A 136 -6.76 4.12 9.53
N GLY A 137 -8.08 4.10 9.68
CA GLY A 137 -8.80 4.81 10.74
C GLY A 137 -8.53 4.32 12.16
N LYS A 138 -8.26 3.02 12.36
CA LYS A 138 -7.92 2.49 13.69
C LYS A 138 -6.55 2.97 14.18
N ARG A 139 -5.64 3.29 13.26
CA ARG A 139 -4.33 3.87 13.60
C ARG A 139 -4.47 5.37 13.85
N ASP A 140 -5.13 6.08 12.93
CA ASP A 140 -5.39 7.51 13.01
C ASP A 140 -6.69 7.87 12.27
N GLN A 141 -7.58 8.55 12.97
CA GLN A 141 -8.89 8.93 12.43
C GLN A 141 -8.78 9.88 11.23
N CYS A 142 -7.77 10.76 11.21
CA CYS A 142 -7.55 11.70 10.10
C CYS A 142 -7.35 10.96 8.78
N CYS A 143 -6.61 9.85 8.79
CA CYS A 143 -6.39 9.02 7.61
C CYS A 143 -7.69 8.49 7.00
N ALA A 144 -8.63 8.01 7.84
CA ALA A 144 -9.91 7.52 7.33
C ALA A 144 -10.84 8.65 6.87
N VAL A 145 -10.96 9.71 7.66
CA VAL A 145 -11.93 10.80 7.40
C VAL A 145 -11.57 11.59 6.16
N ARG A 146 -10.28 11.87 5.97
CA ARG A 146 -9.77 12.65 4.83
C ARG A 146 -9.34 11.77 3.65
N GLY A 147 -8.77 10.58 3.91
CA GLY A 147 -8.24 9.70 2.87
C GLY A 147 -9.33 8.99 2.05
N ARG A 148 -10.41 8.48 2.66
CA ARG A 148 -11.45 7.77 1.90
C ARG A 148 -12.11 8.59 0.81
N PRO A 149 -12.57 9.85 1.05
CA PRO A 149 -13.12 10.66 -0.03
C PRO A 149 -12.13 10.90 -1.17
N VAL A 150 -10.84 11.02 -0.87
CA VAL A 150 -9.78 11.18 -1.87
C VAL A 150 -9.57 9.88 -2.64
N ALA A 151 -9.51 8.72 -1.98
CA ALA A 151 -9.40 7.43 -2.63
C ALA A 151 -10.57 7.19 -3.60
N ASP A 152 -11.81 7.45 -3.17
CA ASP A 152 -13.00 7.36 -4.01
C ASP A 152 -12.98 8.34 -5.21
N ALA A 153 -12.46 9.55 -5.00
CA ALA A 153 -12.35 10.55 -6.07
C ALA A 153 -11.27 10.15 -7.10
N LEU A 154 -10.12 9.65 -6.66
CA LEU A 154 -9.07 9.15 -7.54
C LEU A 154 -9.52 7.92 -8.32
N GLU A 155 -10.21 6.98 -7.68
CA GLU A 155 -10.75 5.79 -8.35
C GLU A 155 -11.70 6.17 -9.49
N ARG A 156 -12.63 7.12 -9.26
CA ARG A 156 -13.53 7.60 -10.32
C ARG A 156 -12.81 8.31 -11.47
N ARG A 157 -11.67 8.95 -11.21
CA ARG A 157 -10.94 9.77 -12.22
C ARG A 157 -9.86 8.99 -12.96
N LEU A 158 -9.25 8.03 -12.32
CA LEU A 158 -8.06 7.33 -12.82
C LEU A 158 -8.24 5.81 -12.93
N GLY A 159 -9.20 5.21 -12.23
CA GLY A 159 -9.30 3.76 -12.13
C GLY A 159 -9.35 3.07 -13.48
N ALA A 160 -10.20 3.52 -14.41
CA ALA A 160 -10.27 2.97 -15.76
C ALA A 160 -8.99 3.24 -16.58
N GLU A 161 -8.45 4.46 -16.51
CA GLU A 161 -7.22 4.85 -17.21
C GLU A 161 -6.03 3.97 -16.78
N LEU A 162 -5.89 3.74 -15.48
CA LEU A 162 -4.80 2.92 -14.94
C LEU A 162 -4.98 1.44 -15.30
N ALA A 163 -6.20 0.92 -15.23
CA ALA A 163 -6.51 -0.45 -15.60
C ALA A 163 -6.29 -0.72 -17.11
N ASP A 164 -6.47 0.28 -17.96
CA ASP A 164 -6.16 0.19 -19.40
C ASP A 164 -4.65 0.13 -19.66
N ILE A 165 -3.81 0.73 -18.78
CA ILE A 165 -2.35 0.62 -18.86
C ILE A 165 -1.92 -0.78 -18.44
N ASP A 166 -2.36 -1.22 -17.25
CA ASP A 166 -2.09 -2.56 -16.71
C ASP A 166 -3.24 -2.96 -15.75
N PRO A 167 -3.85 -4.15 -15.92
CA PRO A 167 -4.90 -4.61 -15.00
C PRO A 167 -4.50 -4.75 -13.54
N ALA A 168 -3.21 -4.65 -13.22
CA ALA A 168 -2.71 -4.61 -11.85
C ALA A 168 -2.35 -3.19 -11.39
N ALA A 169 -2.34 -2.19 -12.27
CA ALA A 169 -2.27 -0.79 -11.88
C ALA A 169 -3.60 -0.34 -11.27
N GLY A 170 -3.59 0.74 -10.49
CA GLY A 170 -4.85 1.25 -9.95
C GLY A 170 -4.73 2.07 -8.69
N VAL A 171 -5.89 2.44 -8.17
CA VAL A 171 -6.04 3.19 -6.92
C VAL A 171 -6.38 2.22 -5.79
N TRP A 172 -5.70 2.39 -4.68
CA TRP A 172 -5.83 1.53 -3.51
C TRP A 172 -5.96 2.34 -2.22
N GLU A 173 -6.85 1.93 -1.34
CA GLU A 173 -6.74 2.26 0.07
C GLU A 173 -5.56 1.49 0.68
N CYS A 174 -4.78 2.10 1.56
CA CYS A 174 -3.69 1.39 2.23
C CYS A 174 -3.68 1.59 3.74
N SER A 175 -3.00 0.65 4.44
CA SER A 175 -2.71 0.77 5.86
C SER A 175 -1.75 1.93 6.14
N HIS A 176 -1.47 2.18 7.42
CA HIS A 176 -0.78 3.39 7.87
C HIS A 176 0.63 3.58 7.27
N THR A 177 0.83 4.72 6.62
CA THR A 177 2.08 5.09 5.94
C THR A 177 3.04 5.95 6.76
N GLY A 178 2.57 6.52 7.89
CA GLY A 178 3.37 7.37 8.79
C GLY A 178 2.95 8.84 8.80
N GLY A 179 2.54 9.42 7.69
CA GLY A 179 2.30 10.85 7.55
C GLY A 179 0.92 11.37 7.98
N HIS A 180 0.29 10.82 9.04
CA HIS A 180 -1.10 11.15 9.43
C HIS A 180 -1.36 12.65 9.68
N ARG A 181 -0.35 13.40 10.15
CA ARG A 181 -0.45 14.85 10.33
C ARG A 181 -0.62 15.62 9.01
N PHE A 182 -0.26 15.00 7.89
CA PHE A 182 -0.44 15.52 6.54
C PHE A 182 -1.59 14.85 5.80
N ALA A 183 -2.47 14.14 6.51
CA ALA A 183 -3.60 13.45 5.89
C ALA A 183 -4.51 14.42 5.11
N PRO A 184 -4.98 14.02 3.92
CA PRO A 184 -4.79 12.72 3.28
C PRO A 184 -3.37 12.52 2.75
N VAL A 185 -2.87 11.28 2.74
CA VAL A 185 -1.51 10.95 2.27
C VAL A 185 -1.61 9.97 1.12
N LEU A 186 -0.97 10.32 0.01
CA LEU A 186 -0.78 9.49 -1.18
C LEU A 186 0.67 8.99 -1.24
N ILE A 187 0.88 7.72 -1.59
CA ILE A 187 2.15 7.20 -2.08
C ILE A 187 1.94 6.72 -3.51
N THR A 188 2.82 7.14 -4.44
CA THR A 188 2.84 6.60 -5.81
C THR A 188 3.91 5.52 -5.93
N MET A 189 3.53 4.36 -6.48
CA MET A 189 4.45 3.27 -6.78
C MET A 189 4.58 3.09 -8.29
N PRO A 190 5.73 2.67 -8.77
CA PRO A 190 6.94 2.23 -8.07
C PRO A 190 7.91 3.36 -7.65
N GLY A 191 7.56 4.64 -7.84
CA GLY A 191 8.44 5.76 -7.48
C GLY A 191 8.69 5.93 -5.98
N GLY A 192 7.80 5.44 -5.12
CA GLY A 192 7.89 5.59 -3.66
C GLY A 192 7.72 7.04 -3.17
N LEU A 193 7.21 7.94 -4.02
CA LEU A 193 7.02 9.35 -3.67
C LEU A 193 5.76 9.53 -2.83
N THR A 194 5.91 10.31 -1.76
CA THR A 194 4.83 10.56 -0.81
C THR A 194 4.35 12.01 -0.91
N TYR A 195 3.06 12.19 -0.99
CA TYR A 195 2.39 13.48 -1.14
C TYR A 195 1.38 13.68 -0.01
N GLY A 196 1.22 14.93 0.44
CA GLY A 196 0.17 15.36 1.34
C GLY A 196 -0.50 16.60 0.75
N SER A 197 -1.79 16.52 0.44
CA SER A 197 -2.57 17.63 -0.11
C SER A 197 -4.06 17.39 0.12
N ASP A 198 -4.85 18.42 0.22
CA ASP A 198 -6.32 18.35 0.19
C ASP A 198 -6.88 18.46 -1.23
N ASP A 199 -6.02 18.73 -2.21
CA ASP A 199 -6.40 18.92 -3.61
C ASP A 199 -6.26 17.62 -4.42
N VAL A 200 -7.38 17.09 -4.88
CA VAL A 200 -7.44 15.88 -5.70
C VAL A 200 -6.74 16.06 -7.06
N ASP A 201 -6.76 17.28 -7.64
CA ASP A 201 -6.11 17.55 -8.93
C ASP A 201 -4.59 17.41 -8.83
N SER A 202 -4.01 17.86 -7.71
CA SER A 202 -2.59 17.64 -7.40
C SER A 202 -2.24 16.16 -7.33
N TYR A 203 -3.11 15.33 -6.75
CA TYR A 203 -2.88 13.89 -6.70
C TYR A 203 -3.02 13.21 -8.06
N VAL A 204 -4.00 13.62 -8.87
CA VAL A 204 -4.11 13.13 -10.26
C VAL A 204 -2.85 13.45 -11.05
N ALA A 205 -2.33 14.68 -10.93
CA ALA A 205 -1.09 15.07 -11.58
C ALA A 205 0.12 14.24 -11.09
N ALA A 206 0.21 13.98 -9.77
CA ALA A 206 1.27 13.18 -9.17
C ALA A 206 1.26 11.70 -9.63
N VAL A 207 0.08 11.12 -9.89
CA VAL A 207 -0.04 9.73 -10.37
C VAL A 207 0.35 9.62 -11.84
N ARG A 208 0.09 10.66 -12.65
CA ARG A 208 0.40 10.71 -14.09
C ARG A 208 1.86 11.10 -14.40
N ALA A 209 2.62 11.61 -13.42
CA ALA A 209 4.02 12.03 -13.56
C ALA A 209 5.00 10.86 -13.57
#